data_37454f6b311301bb2361758c9eb9d2c0
#
_entry.id   37454f6b311301bb2361758c9eb9d2c0
#
_cell.length_a   1.000
_cell.length_b   1.000
_cell.length_c   1.000
_cell.angle_alpha   90.00
_cell.angle_beta   90.00
_cell.angle_gamma   90.00
#
_symmetry.space_group_name_H-M   'P 1'
#
loop_
_entity.id
_entity.type
_entity.pdbx_description
1 polymer ?
#
loop_
_entity_poly.entity_id
_entity_poly.type
_entity_poly.pdbx_seq_one_letter_code
_entity_poly.pdbx_strand_id
1 'polypeptide(L)'
;HVLCAASLEDKPPPWLRGQARGWITAEYGMLPRATHTRAKREVAPGRPSGRSQEIQRLIGRSLRAVTNLQALGERQIIVDCDVLQADGGTRTAAITGAWVALHDCLKWMHGRSIIKNHPLRDHVAAVSCGISNGEAVLDLDYEEDSSAETDANFVMTGAGSLVEVQATAEAAVFTDAQLQTLLVLAKSGIAKLVELQKSTIG
;
A
#
# COMPACT_ATOMS: atom_id res chain seq x y z
N HIS A 1 8.49 -1.18 10.38
CA HIS A 1 7.45 -2.11 10.85
C HIS A 1 6.09 -1.43 10.75
N VAL A 2 5.13 -2.07 10.07
CA VAL A 2 3.75 -1.61 9.92
C VAL A 2 2.81 -2.72 10.40
N LEU A 3 1.88 -2.39 11.27
CA LEU A 3 0.78 -3.26 11.66
C LEU A 3 -0.40 -3.00 10.72
N CYS A 4 -0.93 -4.05 10.09
CA CYS A 4 -2.10 -3.95 9.23
C CYS A 4 -3.23 -4.83 9.79
N ALA A 5 -4.42 -4.26 9.94
CA ALA A 5 -5.62 -4.95 10.39
C ALA A 5 -6.80 -4.64 9.47
N ALA A 6 -7.64 -5.63 9.16
CA ALA A 6 -8.80 -5.45 8.29
C ALA A 6 -10.11 -5.62 9.08
N SER A 7 -11.00 -4.65 8.97
CA SER A 7 -12.31 -4.63 9.61
C SER A 7 -13.41 -4.74 8.56
N LEU A 8 -14.38 -5.65 8.79
CA LEU A 8 -15.57 -5.80 7.94
C LEU A 8 -16.71 -4.94 8.48
N GLU A 9 -17.29 -4.13 7.59
CA GLU A 9 -18.52 -3.37 7.81
C GLU A 9 -19.65 -3.96 6.97
N ASP A 10 -20.80 -4.26 7.59
CA ASP A 10 -21.96 -4.88 6.93
C ASP A 10 -22.69 -3.95 5.95
N LYS A 11 -22.27 -2.71 5.83
CA LYS A 11 -22.89 -1.71 4.95
C LYS A 11 -21.82 -1.01 4.12
N PRO A 12 -22.08 -0.80 2.82
CA PRO A 12 -21.19 -0.01 1.98
C PRO A 12 -21.30 1.48 2.35
N PRO A 13 -20.34 2.31 1.93
CA PRO A 13 -20.45 3.76 2.06
C PRO A 13 -21.79 4.29 1.52
N PRO A 14 -22.37 5.37 2.09
CA PRO A 14 -23.69 5.88 1.71
C PRO A 14 -23.87 6.13 0.20
N TRP A 15 -22.84 6.62 -0.46
CA TRP A 15 -22.83 6.91 -1.90
C TRP A 15 -22.82 5.67 -2.80
N LEU A 16 -22.54 4.47 -2.24
CA LEU A 16 -22.46 3.20 -2.98
C LEU A 16 -23.67 2.28 -2.74
N ARG A 17 -24.58 2.65 -1.85
CA ARG A 17 -25.75 1.84 -1.50
C ARG A 17 -26.65 1.58 -2.71
N GLY A 18 -27.12 0.34 -2.84
CA GLY A 18 -27.99 -0.07 -3.96
C GLY A 18 -27.26 -0.33 -5.27
N GLN A 19 -25.92 -0.31 -5.30
CA GLN A 19 -25.12 -0.57 -6.50
C GLN A 19 -24.63 -2.02 -6.61
N ALA A 20 -25.06 -2.91 -5.71
CA ALA A 20 -24.68 -4.33 -5.65
C ALA A 20 -23.15 -4.56 -5.69
N ARG A 21 -22.38 -3.67 -5.09
CA ARG A 21 -20.92 -3.77 -5.00
C ARG A 21 -20.41 -3.28 -3.65
N GLY A 22 -19.30 -3.85 -3.23
CA GLY A 22 -18.62 -3.46 -2.01
C GLY A 22 -17.54 -2.39 -2.24
N TRP A 23 -16.89 -2.01 -1.15
CA TRP A 23 -15.81 -1.05 -1.14
C TRP A 23 -14.67 -1.50 -0.24
N ILE A 24 -13.46 -1.08 -0.57
CA ILE A 24 -12.28 -1.27 0.25
C ILE A 24 -11.62 0.10 0.40
N THR A 25 -11.36 0.49 1.62
CA THR A 25 -10.63 1.72 1.95
C THR A 25 -9.55 1.40 2.96
N ALA A 26 -8.66 2.36 3.19
CA ALA A 26 -7.62 2.22 4.20
C ALA A 26 -7.49 3.48 5.04
N GLU A 27 -7.06 3.31 6.27
CA GLU A 27 -6.55 4.36 7.13
C GLU A 27 -5.05 4.14 7.34
N TYR A 28 -4.30 5.22 7.48
CA TYR A 28 -2.86 5.18 7.64
C TYR A 28 -2.43 6.19 8.68
N GLY A 29 -1.59 5.77 9.59
CA GLY A 29 -1.02 6.64 10.60
C GLY A 29 0.34 6.15 11.09
N MET A 30 1.04 7.04 11.80
CA MET A 30 2.29 6.71 12.49
C MET A 30 2.13 6.88 13.98
N LEU A 31 2.65 5.92 14.75
CA LEU A 31 2.82 6.13 16.19
C LEU A 31 3.79 7.31 16.44
N PRO A 32 3.57 8.10 17.49
CA PRO A 32 4.45 9.23 17.80
C PRO A 32 5.93 8.88 17.94
N ARG A 33 6.23 7.64 18.32
CA ARG A 33 7.61 7.13 18.45
C ARG A 33 8.03 6.18 17.33
N ALA A 34 7.28 6.16 16.24
CA ALA A 34 7.70 5.44 15.02
C ALA A 34 8.97 6.04 14.40
N THR A 35 9.25 7.31 14.65
CA THR A 35 10.41 8.07 14.14
C THR A 35 11.46 8.30 15.23
N HIS A 36 12.69 8.64 14.84
CA HIS A 36 13.82 8.92 15.76
C HIS A 36 13.49 10.00 16.80
N THR A 37 12.77 11.04 16.39
CA THR A 37 12.22 12.07 17.30
C THR A 37 10.72 11.87 17.43
N ARG A 38 10.16 12.19 18.62
CA ARG A 38 8.73 12.06 18.83
C ARG A 38 7.94 13.04 17.96
N ALA A 39 7.12 12.50 17.05
CA ALA A 39 6.17 13.27 16.25
C ALA A 39 4.88 13.57 17.04
N LYS A 40 4.15 14.61 16.65
CA LYS A 40 2.80 14.88 17.17
C LYS A 40 1.80 13.88 16.59
N ARG A 41 0.76 13.51 17.37
CA ARG A 41 -0.34 12.73 16.82
C ARG A 41 -1.11 13.56 15.80
N GLU A 42 -1.36 13.00 14.61
CA GLU A 42 -2.05 13.72 13.53
C GLU A 42 -3.48 14.13 13.85
N VAL A 43 -4.18 13.35 14.67
CA VAL A 43 -5.55 13.67 15.11
C VAL A 43 -5.62 14.86 16.09
N ALA A 44 -4.51 15.31 16.66
CA ALA A 44 -4.51 16.47 17.57
C ALA A 44 -5.01 17.78 16.91
N PRO A 45 -4.75 18.06 15.63
CA PRO A 45 -5.34 19.20 14.91
C PRO A 45 -6.75 18.95 14.32
N GLY A 46 -7.35 17.79 14.55
CA GLY A 46 -8.74 17.50 14.15
C GLY A 46 -8.91 16.85 12.76
N ARG A 47 -7.86 16.66 11.98
CA ARG A 47 -7.89 15.93 10.70
C ARG A 47 -6.50 15.42 10.32
N PRO A 48 -6.44 14.30 9.54
CA PRO A 48 -5.18 13.78 9.02
C PRO A 48 -4.45 14.79 8.14
N SER A 49 -3.12 14.67 8.07
CA SER A 49 -2.29 15.46 7.16
C SER A 49 -2.62 15.16 5.68
N GLY A 50 -2.24 16.05 4.78
CA GLY A 50 -2.36 15.80 3.33
C GLY A 50 -1.60 14.54 2.89
N ARG A 51 -0.42 14.29 3.48
CA ARG A 51 0.38 13.09 3.25
C ARG A 51 -0.37 11.82 3.67
N SER A 52 -0.94 11.78 4.86
CA SER A 52 -1.67 10.61 5.35
C SER A 52 -2.91 10.34 4.49
N GLN A 53 -3.65 11.38 4.09
CA GLN A 53 -4.79 11.24 3.19
C GLN A 53 -4.39 10.70 1.81
N GLU A 54 -3.27 11.15 1.25
CA GLU A 54 -2.72 10.65 0.00
C GLU A 54 -2.39 9.15 0.11
N ILE A 55 -1.67 8.75 1.17
CA ILE A 55 -1.27 7.36 1.40
C ILE A 55 -2.50 6.46 1.62
N GLN A 56 -3.50 6.89 2.39
CA GLN A 56 -4.76 6.17 2.56
C GLN A 56 -5.44 5.89 1.22
N ARG A 57 -5.49 6.89 0.34
CA ARG A 57 -6.08 6.75 -1.00
C ARG A 57 -5.29 5.81 -1.88
N LEU A 58 -3.96 5.86 -1.79
CA LEU A 58 -3.04 4.99 -2.53
C LEU A 58 -3.21 3.52 -2.10
N ILE A 59 -3.22 3.23 -0.78
CA ILE A 59 -3.45 1.87 -0.26
C ILE A 59 -4.81 1.36 -0.74
N GLY A 60 -5.88 2.11 -0.52
CA GLY A 60 -7.22 1.72 -0.93
C GLY A 60 -7.34 1.47 -2.44
N ARG A 61 -6.72 2.30 -3.29
CA ARG A 61 -6.67 2.10 -4.74
C ARG A 61 -5.95 0.81 -5.11
N SER A 62 -4.80 0.56 -4.49
CA SER A 62 -3.98 -0.63 -4.74
C SER A 62 -4.74 -1.92 -4.44
N LEU A 63 -5.42 -1.99 -3.31
CA LEU A 63 -6.24 -3.13 -2.91
C LEU A 63 -7.44 -3.34 -3.85
N ARG A 64 -8.12 -2.26 -4.25
CA ARG A 64 -9.24 -2.33 -5.18
C ARG A 64 -8.85 -2.78 -6.59
N ALA A 65 -7.64 -2.45 -7.04
CA ALA A 65 -7.14 -2.85 -8.36
C ALA A 65 -7.09 -4.38 -8.54
N VAL A 66 -6.85 -5.12 -7.45
CA VAL A 66 -6.74 -6.59 -7.46
C VAL A 66 -7.96 -7.31 -6.87
N THR A 67 -9.06 -6.58 -6.61
CA THR A 67 -10.25 -7.15 -5.97
C THR A 67 -11.49 -7.03 -6.84
N ASN A 68 -12.28 -8.10 -6.92
CA ASN A 68 -13.62 -8.07 -7.50
C ASN A 68 -14.61 -7.50 -6.48
N LEU A 69 -14.89 -6.21 -6.57
CA LEU A 69 -15.76 -5.51 -5.63
C LEU A 69 -17.23 -5.96 -5.71
N GLN A 70 -17.69 -6.50 -6.84
CA GLN A 70 -19.04 -7.07 -6.95
C GLN A 70 -19.16 -8.37 -6.16
N ALA A 71 -18.12 -9.22 -6.20
CA ALA A 71 -18.10 -10.46 -5.42
C ALA A 71 -18.06 -10.21 -3.89
N LEU A 72 -17.62 -9.04 -3.45
CA LEU A 72 -17.68 -8.60 -2.05
C LEU A 72 -19.14 -8.34 -1.58
N GLY A 73 -20.05 -8.00 -2.52
CA GLY A 73 -21.42 -7.57 -2.20
C GLY A 73 -21.43 -6.19 -1.52
N GLU A 74 -22.61 -5.74 -1.07
CA GLU A 74 -22.78 -4.42 -0.43
C GLU A 74 -22.19 -4.35 0.99
N ARG A 75 -20.86 -4.43 1.07
CA ARG A 75 -20.09 -4.37 2.31
C ARG A 75 -18.90 -3.44 2.12
N GLN A 76 -18.30 -3.03 3.23
CA GLN A 76 -17.04 -2.29 3.22
C GLN A 76 -16.00 -3.04 4.04
N ILE A 77 -14.76 -3.05 3.54
CA ILE A 77 -13.60 -3.44 4.34
C ILE A 77 -12.74 -2.20 4.53
N ILE A 78 -12.39 -1.92 5.77
CA ILE A 78 -11.46 -0.86 6.16
C ILE A 78 -10.18 -1.55 6.60
N VAL A 79 -9.04 -1.14 6.04
CA VAL A 79 -7.73 -1.66 6.43
C VAL A 79 -6.97 -0.56 7.14
N ASP A 80 -6.71 -0.77 8.42
CA ASP A 80 -5.91 0.11 9.27
C ASP A 80 -4.43 -0.24 9.12
N CYS A 81 -3.59 0.75 8.86
CA CYS A 81 -2.16 0.60 8.69
C CYS A 81 -1.42 1.54 9.65
N ASP A 82 -0.93 1.00 10.75
CA ASP A 82 -0.21 1.73 11.78
C ASP A 82 1.30 1.48 11.68
N VAL A 83 2.06 2.54 11.40
CA VAL A 83 3.53 2.46 11.40
C VAL A 83 4.03 2.45 12.85
N LEU A 84 4.63 1.33 13.25
CA LEU A 84 5.21 1.12 14.58
C LEU A 84 6.64 1.62 14.66
N GLN A 85 7.41 1.37 13.58
CA GLN A 85 8.77 1.83 13.40
C GLN A 85 8.95 2.26 11.95
N ALA A 86 9.23 3.53 11.75
CA ALA A 86 9.46 4.12 10.44
C ALA A 86 10.94 4.03 10.06
N ASP A 87 11.14 3.92 8.76
CA ASP A 87 12.36 4.07 8.01
C ASP A 87 11.96 4.62 6.63
N GLY A 88 12.71 4.46 5.55
CA GLY A 88 12.21 4.68 4.19
C GLY A 88 11.05 3.72 3.84
N GLY A 89 10.24 4.06 2.82
CA GLY A 89 9.25 3.15 2.24
C GLY A 89 8.04 2.78 3.13
N THR A 90 7.62 3.59 4.10
CA THR A 90 6.50 3.23 4.99
C THR A 90 5.18 3.05 4.23
N ARG A 91 4.93 3.83 3.16
CA ARG A 91 3.73 3.70 2.31
C ARG A 91 3.73 2.40 1.52
N THR A 92 4.87 1.96 1.02
CA THR A 92 5.02 0.73 0.24
C THR A 92 4.89 -0.51 1.12
N ALA A 93 5.47 -0.48 2.31
CA ALA A 93 5.30 -1.51 3.33
C ALA A 93 3.82 -1.63 3.76
N ALA A 94 3.12 -0.50 3.94
CA ALA A 94 1.70 -0.47 4.27
C ALA A 94 0.83 -1.12 3.18
N ILE A 95 1.09 -0.85 1.88
CA ILE A 95 0.37 -1.49 0.77
C ILE A 95 0.57 -3.00 0.80
N THR A 96 1.82 -3.44 0.94
CA THR A 96 2.20 -4.85 0.92
C THR A 96 1.59 -5.62 2.09
N GLY A 97 1.61 -5.06 3.29
CA GLY A 97 1.00 -5.64 4.50
C GLY A 97 -0.53 -5.57 4.48
N ALA A 98 -1.10 -4.48 3.97
CA ALA A 98 -2.55 -4.32 3.83
C ALA A 98 -3.18 -5.38 2.92
N TRP A 99 -2.46 -5.83 1.88
CA TRP A 99 -2.93 -6.93 1.04
C TRP A 99 -3.05 -8.24 1.83
N VAL A 100 -2.08 -8.55 2.69
CA VAL A 100 -2.11 -9.76 3.55
C VAL A 100 -3.29 -9.68 4.52
N ALA A 101 -3.49 -8.55 5.20
CA ALA A 101 -4.62 -8.35 6.10
C ALA A 101 -5.98 -8.48 5.38
N LEU A 102 -6.08 -7.94 4.16
CA LEU A 102 -7.27 -8.08 3.31
C LEU A 102 -7.50 -9.55 2.92
N HIS A 103 -6.45 -10.27 2.51
CA HIS A 103 -6.54 -11.70 2.19
C HIS A 103 -7.10 -12.50 3.36
N ASP A 104 -6.59 -12.30 4.56
CA ASP A 104 -7.02 -13.02 5.76
C ASP A 104 -8.47 -12.69 6.12
N CYS A 105 -8.87 -11.44 6.01
CA CYS A 105 -10.27 -11.01 6.19
C CYS A 105 -11.19 -11.74 5.18
N LEU A 106 -10.83 -11.77 3.92
CA LEU A 106 -11.61 -12.42 2.87
C LEU A 106 -11.65 -13.95 3.01
N LYS A 107 -10.55 -14.57 3.43
CA LYS A 107 -10.47 -15.99 3.78
C LYS A 107 -11.42 -16.31 4.94
N TRP A 108 -11.43 -15.49 5.98
CA TRP A 108 -12.36 -15.61 7.10
C TRP A 108 -13.82 -15.44 6.67
N MET A 109 -14.13 -14.44 5.83
CA MET A 109 -15.48 -14.22 5.29
C MET A 109 -15.97 -15.41 4.45
N HIS A 110 -15.11 -15.96 3.60
CA HIS A 110 -15.42 -17.12 2.78
C HIS A 110 -15.69 -18.36 3.64
N GLY A 111 -14.84 -18.63 4.63
CA GLY A 111 -15.01 -19.75 5.56
C GLY A 111 -16.30 -19.69 6.40
N ARG A 112 -16.88 -18.49 6.57
CA ARG A 112 -18.18 -18.27 7.24
C ARG A 112 -19.36 -18.13 6.27
N SER A 113 -19.14 -18.38 4.99
CA SER A 113 -20.18 -18.26 3.94
C SER A 113 -20.79 -16.84 3.83
N ILE A 114 -20.07 -15.80 4.29
CA ILE A 114 -20.46 -14.39 4.14
C ILE A 114 -20.33 -13.98 2.68
N ILE A 115 -19.33 -14.51 1.98
CA ILE A 115 -19.12 -14.38 0.54
C ILE A 115 -19.05 -15.76 -0.11
N LYS A 116 -19.54 -15.87 -1.36
CA LYS A 116 -19.58 -17.15 -2.09
C LYS A 116 -18.25 -17.53 -2.71
N ASN A 117 -17.54 -16.54 -3.25
CA ASN A 117 -16.26 -16.72 -3.94
C ASN A 117 -15.24 -15.79 -3.34
N HIS A 118 -13.98 -16.18 -3.37
CA HIS A 118 -12.88 -15.32 -2.93
C HIS A 118 -12.69 -14.14 -3.91
N PRO A 119 -12.80 -12.88 -3.46
CA PRO A 119 -12.83 -11.75 -4.38
C PRO A 119 -11.46 -11.32 -4.92
N LEU A 120 -10.35 -11.70 -4.28
CA LEU A 120 -9.00 -11.33 -4.75
C LEU A 120 -8.70 -12.03 -6.09
N ARG A 121 -8.19 -11.24 -7.03
CA ARG A 121 -7.80 -11.69 -8.38
C ARG A 121 -6.30 -11.88 -8.52
N ASP A 122 -5.52 -11.14 -7.74
CA ASP A 122 -4.06 -11.15 -7.80
C ASP A 122 -3.48 -10.61 -6.48
N HIS A 123 -2.18 -10.72 -6.33
CA HIS A 123 -1.40 -10.04 -5.31
C HIS A 123 -1.22 -8.57 -5.69
N VAL A 124 -0.92 -7.73 -4.71
CA VAL A 124 -0.37 -6.38 -4.95
C VAL A 124 0.69 -6.10 -3.91
N ALA A 125 1.82 -5.58 -4.37
CA ALA A 125 2.91 -5.14 -3.52
C ALA A 125 3.50 -3.83 -4.05
N ALA A 126 4.29 -3.18 -3.22
CA ALA A 126 4.91 -1.91 -3.56
C ALA A 126 6.32 -1.82 -3.00
N VAL A 127 7.18 -1.10 -3.71
CA VAL A 127 8.55 -0.78 -3.28
C VAL A 127 8.87 0.69 -3.57
N SER A 128 9.78 1.27 -2.76
CA SER A 128 10.45 2.52 -3.09
C SER A 128 11.70 2.22 -3.91
N CYS A 129 12.02 3.11 -4.82
CA CYS A 129 13.28 3.13 -5.56
C CYS A 129 13.72 4.58 -5.69
N GLY A 130 15.01 4.83 -5.86
CA GLY A 130 15.48 6.18 -6.07
C GLY A 130 16.83 6.23 -6.76
N ILE A 131 17.29 7.46 -7.01
CA ILE A 131 18.63 7.71 -7.46
C ILE A 131 19.35 8.40 -6.29
N SER A 132 20.36 7.74 -5.77
CA SER A 132 21.20 8.23 -4.70
C SER A 132 22.66 8.21 -5.16
N ASN A 133 23.35 9.34 -5.10
CA ASN A 133 24.73 9.48 -5.58
C ASN A 133 24.93 9.02 -7.04
N GLY A 134 23.93 9.27 -7.90
CA GLY A 134 23.93 8.88 -9.31
C GLY A 134 23.61 7.42 -9.59
N GLU A 135 23.42 6.58 -8.57
CA GLU A 135 23.09 5.16 -8.69
C GLU A 135 21.62 4.88 -8.39
N ALA A 136 21.04 3.92 -9.13
CA ALA A 136 19.68 3.48 -8.90
C ALA A 136 19.65 2.49 -7.73
N VAL A 137 18.86 2.79 -6.70
CA VAL A 137 18.75 2.03 -5.45
C VAL A 137 17.32 1.50 -5.31
N LEU A 138 17.19 0.27 -4.79
CA LEU A 138 15.92 -0.36 -4.45
C LEU A 138 15.74 -0.36 -2.93
N ASP A 139 14.52 -0.02 -2.48
CA ASP A 139 14.14 -0.07 -1.07
C ASP A 139 14.96 0.89 -0.22
N LEU A 140 14.84 2.19 -0.55
CA LEU A 140 15.55 3.27 0.11
C LEU A 140 15.31 3.25 1.62
N ASP A 141 16.38 3.32 2.41
CA ASP A 141 16.28 3.63 3.82
C ASP A 141 16.03 5.15 4.03
N TYR A 142 15.90 5.59 5.29
CA TYR A 142 15.60 6.98 5.58
C TYR A 142 16.72 7.95 5.17
N GLU A 143 17.97 7.54 5.29
CA GLU A 143 19.14 8.38 4.94
C GLU A 143 19.22 8.50 3.41
N GLU A 144 19.04 7.41 2.68
CA GLU A 144 18.98 7.39 1.23
C GLU A 144 17.78 8.19 0.69
N ASP A 145 16.57 7.97 1.24
CA ASP A 145 15.32 8.64 0.85
C ASP A 145 15.43 10.16 1.05
N SER A 146 15.96 10.59 2.20
CA SER A 146 16.09 12.01 2.55
C SER A 146 17.13 12.78 1.73
N SER A 147 18.08 12.08 1.12
CA SER A 147 19.17 12.63 0.30
C SER A 147 19.07 12.26 -1.18
N ALA A 148 18.07 11.49 -1.57
CA ALA A 148 17.89 11.03 -2.95
C ALA A 148 17.72 12.19 -3.93
N GLU A 149 18.35 12.08 -5.10
CA GLU A 149 18.14 12.98 -6.22
C GLU A 149 16.75 12.80 -6.84
N THR A 150 16.25 11.54 -6.79
CA THR A 150 14.92 11.13 -7.27
C THR A 150 14.35 10.11 -6.30
N ASP A 151 13.12 10.33 -5.84
CA ASP A 151 12.30 9.37 -5.11
C ASP A 151 11.20 8.82 -6.03
N ALA A 152 11.04 7.50 -6.06
CA ALA A 152 10.00 6.85 -6.83
C ALA A 152 9.36 5.69 -6.05
N ASN A 153 8.03 5.59 -6.16
CA ASN A 153 7.26 4.52 -5.56
C ASN A 153 6.50 3.76 -6.67
N PHE A 154 6.65 2.46 -6.70
CA PHE A 154 6.01 1.58 -7.67
C PHE A 154 5.06 0.63 -6.98
N VAL A 155 3.83 0.56 -7.49
CA VAL A 155 2.83 -0.42 -7.06
C VAL A 155 2.49 -1.32 -8.22
N MET A 156 2.65 -2.64 -8.06
CA MET A 156 2.37 -3.61 -9.11
C MET A 156 1.58 -4.80 -8.58
N THR A 157 0.88 -5.44 -9.50
CA THR A 157 0.21 -6.73 -9.24
C THR A 157 1.22 -7.89 -9.28
N GLY A 158 0.82 -9.05 -8.77
CA GLY A 158 1.61 -10.27 -8.85
C GLY A 158 1.92 -10.73 -10.28
N ALA A 159 1.05 -10.38 -11.24
CA ALA A 159 1.28 -10.58 -12.67
C ALA A 159 2.23 -9.55 -13.30
N GLY A 160 2.73 -8.57 -12.53
CA GLY A 160 3.66 -7.54 -13.00
C GLY A 160 3.01 -6.34 -13.70
N SER A 161 1.67 -6.21 -13.62
CA SER A 161 0.97 -5.03 -14.14
C SER A 161 1.10 -3.85 -13.19
N LEU A 162 1.29 -2.64 -13.75
CA LEU A 162 1.39 -1.41 -12.97
C LEU A 162 0.02 -1.00 -12.43
N VAL A 163 -0.05 -0.68 -11.15
CA VAL A 163 -1.21 -0.06 -10.49
C VAL A 163 -0.99 1.44 -10.34
N GLU A 164 0.21 1.82 -9.89
CA GLU A 164 0.60 3.23 -9.73
C GLU A 164 2.11 3.38 -9.84
N VAL A 165 2.53 4.50 -10.39
CA VAL A 165 3.93 4.95 -10.41
C VAL A 165 3.94 6.41 -9.97
N GLN A 166 4.70 6.70 -8.94
CA GLN A 166 5.01 8.07 -8.50
C GLN A 166 6.52 8.23 -8.61
N ALA A 167 6.99 9.26 -9.26
CA ALA A 167 8.41 9.57 -9.35
C ALA A 167 8.58 11.09 -9.29
N THR A 168 9.43 11.56 -8.41
CA THR A 168 9.67 12.97 -8.15
C THR A 168 11.15 13.27 -8.20
N ALA A 169 11.51 14.32 -8.93
CA ALA A 169 12.86 14.90 -8.91
C ALA A 169 12.96 15.83 -7.69
N GLU A 170 13.78 15.48 -6.72
CA GLU A 170 13.97 16.26 -5.49
C GLU A 170 15.12 17.27 -5.63
N ALA A 171 16.26 16.83 -6.14
CA ALA A 171 17.44 17.68 -6.31
C ALA A 171 17.84 17.89 -7.78
N ALA A 172 17.64 16.89 -8.64
CA ALA A 172 17.98 16.95 -10.05
C ALA A 172 16.94 16.21 -10.89
N VAL A 173 16.70 16.68 -12.11
CA VAL A 173 15.81 15.99 -13.07
C VAL A 173 16.37 14.62 -13.44
N PHE A 174 15.50 13.64 -13.62
CA PHE A 174 15.89 12.31 -14.06
C PHE A 174 15.44 12.05 -15.50
N THR A 175 16.18 11.19 -16.18
CA THR A 175 15.96 10.83 -17.57
C THR A 175 15.00 9.63 -17.70
N ASP A 176 14.47 9.43 -18.91
CA ASP A 176 13.69 8.22 -19.24
C ASP A 176 14.49 6.93 -18.98
N ALA A 177 15.79 6.91 -19.33
CA ALA A 177 16.67 5.76 -19.09
C ALA A 177 16.79 5.43 -17.58
N GLN A 178 16.88 6.44 -16.72
CA GLN A 178 16.89 6.26 -15.28
C GLN A 178 15.55 5.73 -14.76
N LEU A 179 14.43 6.24 -15.25
CA LEU A 179 13.10 5.72 -14.90
C LEU A 179 12.96 4.24 -15.30
N GLN A 180 13.45 3.84 -16.48
CA GLN A 180 13.45 2.45 -16.92
C GLN A 180 14.29 1.57 -15.99
N THR A 181 15.44 2.05 -15.54
CA THR A 181 16.30 1.35 -14.57
C THR A 181 15.58 1.14 -13.24
N LEU A 182 14.95 2.19 -12.69
CA LEU A 182 14.14 2.10 -11.47
C LEU A 182 12.98 1.11 -11.63
N LEU A 183 12.31 1.10 -12.79
CA LEU A 183 11.23 0.16 -13.07
C LEU A 183 11.71 -1.30 -13.08
N VAL A 184 12.91 -1.58 -13.60
CA VAL A 184 13.50 -2.94 -13.57
C VAL A 184 13.79 -3.37 -12.15
N LEU A 185 14.37 -2.49 -11.32
CA LEU A 185 14.63 -2.76 -9.90
C LEU A 185 13.30 -3.01 -9.15
N ALA A 186 12.31 -2.16 -9.37
CA ALA A 186 10.99 -2.29 -8.75
C ALA A 186 10.33 -3.64 -9.07
N LYS A 187 10.37 -4.08 -10.32
CA LYS A 187 9.86 -5.41 -10.73
C LYS A 187 10.52 -6.53 -9.94
N SER A 188 11.84 -6.49 -9.78
CA SER A 188 12.59 -7.49 -9.02
C SER A 188 12.19 -7.47 -7.53
N GLY A 189 12.10 -6.30 -6.92
CA GLY A 189 11.71 -6.14 -5.51
C GLY A 189 10.28 -6.62 -5.26
N ILE A 190 9.34 -6.21 -6.09
CA ILE A 190 7.93 -6.61 -5.98
C ILE A 190 7.75 -8.11 -6.17
N ALA A 191 8.46 -8.74 -7.10
CA ALA A 191 8.42 -10.20 -7.26
C ALA A 191 8.81 -10.93 -5.96
N LYS A 192 9.86 -10.47 -5.26
CA LYS A 192 10.27 -11.02 -3.97
C LYS A 192 9.19 -10.83 -2.89
N LEU A 193 8.58 -9.64 -2.84
CA LEU A 193 7.50 -9.36 -1.87
C LEU A 193 6.27 -10.23 -2.13
N VAL A 194 5.92 -10.47 -3.39
CA VAL A 194 4.81 -11.37 -3.75
C VAL A 194 5.10 -12.81 -3.32
N GLU A 195 6.32 -13.30 -3.47
CA GLU A 195 6.70 -14.63 -2.97
C GLU A 195 6.62 -14.70 -1.43
N LEU A 196 7.03 -13.64 -0.73
CA LEU A 196 6.84 -13.53 0.73
C LEU A 196 5.37 -13.54 1.11
N GLN A 197 4.50 -12.80 0.41
CA GLN A 197 3.05 -12.84 0.63
C GLN A 197 2.52 -14.27 0.46
N LYS A 198 2.89 -14.96 -0.62
CA LYS A 198 2.48 -16.37 -0.86
C LYS A 198 2.89 -17.30 0.27
N SER A 199 4.13 -17.20 0.72
CA SER A 199 4.63 -18.03 1.83
C SER A 199 3.96 -17.72 3.16
N THR A 200 3.45 -16.50 3.36
CA THR A 200 2.81 -16.06 4.59
C THR A 200 1.36 -16.53 4.70
N ILE A 201 0.63 -16.56 3.58
CA ILE A 201 -0.80 -16.91 3.59
C ILE A 201 -1.09 -18.42 3.50
N GLY A 202 -0.08 -19.25 3.25
CA GLY A 202 -0.13 -20.72 3.23
C GLY A 202 -0.76 -21.29 1.97
#